data_e394cbf70e9c97854af97cf85ce9ff03
#
_entry.id   e394cbf70e9c97854af97cf85ce9ff03
#
_cell.length_a   1.000
_cell.length_b   1.000
_cell.length_c   1.000
_cell.angle_alpha   90.00
_cell.angle_beta   90.00
_cell.angle_gamma   90.00
#
_symmetry.space_group_name_H-M   'P 1'
#
loop_
_entity.id
_entity.type
_entity.pdbx_description
1 polymer ?
#
loop_
_entity_poly.entity_id
_entity_poly.type
_entity_poly.pdbx_seq_one_letter_code
_entity_poly.pdbx_strand_id
1 'polypeptide(L)'
;LNQKAQDRNLIICFRLYNDGLGFRYEFPQQKNLNYFVIKEEHSQFAMAGDHTAFWIPGDYDTQEYDYTESKLSEIRGLLQGAITPNASQTPFSPTGVQTSLQMKTADGLYINLHEAALVDYSCMHLNLDDQNLIFESWLTPDAKGDKGYMQTPCRSPWRTVIVSDDARDILASKLTLNLNEPCAYEDVSWIKPVKYIGVWWEMITGKSSWSYTDDVYSVKLGQTDYSQTKPSGRHAANNDKVKRYIDFASEHGFDQILVEGWNEGWEDWFGNS
;
A
#
# COMPACT_ATOMS: atom_id res chain seq x y z
N LEU A 1 -23.92 16.86 7.34
CA LEU A 1 -24.75 15.88 8.04
C LEU A 1 -24.73 16.14 9.54
N ASN A 2 -25.85 15.95 10.21
CA ASN A 2 -25.94 16.08 11.67
C ASN A 2 -26.51 14.80 12.28
N GLN A 3 -25.77 14.21 13.22
CA GLN A 3 -26.23 13.11 14.04
C GLN A 3 -27.02 13.67 15.25
N LYS A 4 -28.30 13.86 15.08
CA LYS A 4 -29.17 14.55 16.04
C LYS A 4 -29.10 13.99 17.47
N ALA A 5 -28.96 12.66 17.62
CA ALA A 5 -28.96 12.01 18.94
C ALA A 5 -27.80 12.45 19.84
N GLN A 6 -26.64 12.72 19.27
CA GLN A 6 -25.43 13.15 19.98
C GLN A 6 -25.02 14.59 19.63
N ASP A 7 -25.78 15.27 18.77
CA ASP A 7 -25.49 16.61 18.26
C ASP A 7 -24.04 16.68 17.70
N ARG A 8 -23.74 15.77 16.77
CA ARG A 8 -22.44 15.69 16.11
C ARG A 8 -22.59 16.00 14.63
N ASN A 9 -21.62 16.72 14.10
CA ASN A 9 -21.59 17.11 12.69
C ASN A 9 -20.51 16.37 11.93
N LEU A 10 -20.85 15.95 10.72
CA LEU A 10 -19.96 15.39 9.71
C LEU A 10 -20.19 16.14 8.41
N ILE A 11 -19.10 16.53 7.74
CA ILE A 11 -19.13 17.15 6.44
C ILE A 11 -18.61 16.11 5.43
N ILE A 12 -19.31 15.95 4.32
CA ILE A 12 -18.81 15.19 3.17
C ILE A 12 -18.40 16.21 2.11
N CYS A 13 -17.10 16.24 1.81
CA CYS A 13 -16.55 17.13 0.77
C CYS A 13 -16.38 16.37 -0.52
N PHE A 14 -16.77 17.00 -1.65
CA PHE A 14 -16.52 16.51 -3.00
C PHE A 14 -15.67 17.51 -3.76
N ARG A 15 -14.70 17.00 -4.53
CA ARG A 15 -13.96 17.78 -5.54
C ARG A 15 -14.07 17.06 -6.89
N LEU A 16 -14.52 17.77 -7.91
CA LEU A 16 -14.68 17.25 -9.26
C LEU A 16 -13.61 17.83 -10.17
N TYR A 17 -13.07 16.99 -11.04
CA TYR A 17 -12.09 17.32 -12.04
C TYR A 17 -12.51 16.73 -13.39
N ASN A 18 -11.86 17.10 -14.48
CA ASN A 18 -12.20 16.61 -15.81
C ASN A 18 -11.98 15.09 -15.97
N ASP A 19 -11.06 14.51 -15.17
CA ASP A 19 -10.65 13.12 -15.21
C ASP A 19 -11.21 12.28 -14.06
N GLY A 20 -11.97 12.90 -13.12
CA GLY A 20 -12.54 12.16 -12.02
C GLY A 20 -13.01 13.01 -10.84
N LEU A 21 -13.16 12.36 -9.71
CA LEU A 21 -13.58 13.01 -8.47
C LEU A 21 -12.86 12.44 -7.25
N GLY A 22 -12.80 13.24 -6.20
CA GLY A 22 -12.50 12.80 -4.86
C GLY A 22 -13.60 13.19 -3.87
N PHE A 23 -13.84 12.34 -2.88
CA PHE A 23 -14.65 12.71 -1.72
C PHE A 23 -13.94 12.33 -0.43
N ARG A 24 -14.23 13.05 0.65
CA ARG A 24 -13.71 12.76 1.98
C ARG A 24 -14.67 13.18 3.08
N TYR A 25 -14.43 12.66 4.26
CA TYR A 25 -15.14 13.01 5.48
C TYR A 25 -14.34 14.06 6.27
N GLU A 26 -15.02 15.11 6.75
CA GLU A 26 -14.43 16.12 7.61
C GLU A 26 -15.24 16.23 8.91
N PHE A 27 -14.50 16.24 10.00
CA PHE A 27 -15.04 16.35 11.36
C PHE A 27 -14.66 17.73 11.89
N PRO A 28 -15.57 18.72 11.84
CA PRO A 28 -15.27 20.07 12.32
C PRO A 28 -15.06 20.09 13.83
N GLN A 29 -14.40 21.14 14.32
CA GLN A 29 -14.33 21.39 15.76
C GLN A 29 -15.73 21.46 16.34
N GLN A 30 -16.02 20.67 17.36
CA GLN A 30 -17.34 20.59 17.98
C GLN A 30 -17.28 20.10 19.42
N LYS A 31 -18.29 20.48 20.22
CA LYS A 31 -18.33 20.20 21.66
C LYS A 31 -18.45 18.72 21.98
N ASN A 32 -19.24 17.98 21.17
CA ASN A 32 -19.66 16.62 21.49
C ASN A 32 -18.82 15.54 20.75
N LEU A 33 -17.74 15.94 20.10
CA LEU A 33 -16.78 15.03 19.48
C LEU A 33 -15.40 15.69 19.50
N ASN A 34 -14.49 15.18 20.31
CA ASN A 34 -13.12 15.69 20.39
C ASN A 34 -12.13 14.60 20.00
N TYR A 35 -11.88 13.63 20.88
CA TYR A 35 -11.13 12.43 20.54
C TYR A 35 -12.07 11.29 20.20
N PHE A 36 -11.76 10.55 19.16
CA PHE A 36 -12.51 9.35 18.77
C PHE A 36 -11.65 8.37 18.01
N VAL A 37 -12.09 7.13 17.99
CA VAL A 37 -11.43 6.04 17.25
C VAL A 37 -12.32 5.65 16.09
N ILE A 38 -11.72 5.56 14.90
CA ILE A 38 -12.36 4.97 13.75
C ILE A 38 -12.29 3.45 13.91
N LYS A 39 -13.43 2.81 13.96
CA LYS A 39 -13.55 1.36 13.98
C LYS A 39 -13.73 0.81 12.58
N GLU A 40 -14.59 1.46 11.79
CA GLU A 40 -14.86 1.10 10.40
C GLU A 40 -15.18 2.35 9.57
N GLU A 41 -14.93 2.28 8.29
CA GLU A 41 -15.42 3.20 7.28
C GLU A 41 -16.18 2.39 6.23
N HIS A 42 -17.44 2.74 5.98
CA HIS A 42 -18.32 2.03 5.05
C HIS A 42 -18.55 2.83 3.77
N SER A 43 -17.48 3.41 3.20
CA SER A 43 -17.55 4.02 1.87
C SER A 43 -17.80 2.95 0.82
N GLN A 44 -18.81 3.14 -0.01
CA GLN A 44 -19.21 2.15 -1.02
C GLN A 44 -19.08 2.68 -2.43
N PHE A 45 -18.69 1.80 -3.35
CA PHE A 45 -18.56 2.06 -4.76
C PHE A 45 -19.39 1.00 -5.51
N ALA A 46 -20.61 1.37 -5.92
CA ALA A 46 -21.49 0.50 -6.67
C ALA A 46 -21.11 0.52 -8.15
N MET A 47 -20.76 -0.64 -8.67
CA MET A 47 -20.39 -0.78 -10.08
C MET A 47 -21.63 -0.94 -10.95
N ALA A 48 -21.64 -0.28 -12.11
CA ALA A 48 -22.77 -0.32 -13.05
C ALA A 48 -22.88 -1.66 -13.82
N GLY A 49 -21.91 -2.53 -13.69
CA GLY A 49 -21.88 -3.83 -14.34
C GLY A 49 -20.73 -4.70 -13.89
N ASP A 50 -20.71 -5.93 -14.36
CA ASP A 50 -19.63 -6.90 -14.10
C ASP A 50 -18.41 -6.57 -15.00
N HIS A 51 -17.65 -5.60 -14.52
CA HIS A 51 -16.47 -5.07 -15.23
C HIS A 51 -15.31 -6.07 -15.25
N THR A 52 -14.40 -5.94 -16.20
CA THR A 52 -13.09 -6.61 -16.13
C THR A 52 -12.20 -5.83 -15.18
N ALA A 53 -11.69 -6.47 -14.15
CA ALA A 53 -10.78 -5.89 -13.18
C ALA A 53 -9.36 -6.44 -13.34
N PHE A 54 -8.38 -5.58 -13.04
CA PHE A 54 -6.96 -5.94 -12.90
C PHE A 54 -6.64 -5.78 -11.41
N TRP A 55 -6.51 -6.90 -10.72
CA TRP A 55 -6.50 -6.91 -9.26
C TRP A 55 -5.43 -7.83 -8.67
N ILE A 56 -5.08 -7.58 -7.43
CA ILE A 56 -4.32 -8.48 -6.57
C ILE A 56 -5.10 -8.73 -5.29
N PRO A 57 -4.90 -9.88 -4.61
CA PRO A 57 -5.54 -10.18 -3.34
C PRO A 57 -5.35 -9.07 -2.31
N GLY A 58 -6.43 -8.76 -1.57
CA GLY A 58 -6.37 -7.81 -0.48
C GLY A 58 -5.65 -8.42 0.72
N ASP A 59 -4.50 -7.87 1.07
CA ASP A 59 -3.66 -8.30 2.18
C ASP A 59 -3.15 -7.05 2.91
N TYR A 60 -3.21 -7.04 4.24
CA TYR A 60 -2.80 -5.86 5.01
C TYR A 60 -1.29 -5.69 5.12
N ASP A 61 -0.53 -6.75 4.86
CA ASP A 61 0.91 -6.81 5.10
C ASP A 61 1.75 -6.70 3.82
N THR A 62 1.14 -6.88 2.63
CA THR A 62 1.86 -6.88 1.36
C THR A 62 1.01 -6.40 0.18
N GLN A 63 1.69 -5.92 -0.88
CA GLN A 63 1.14 -5.64 -2.21
C GLN A 63 1.94 -6.34 -3.32
N GLU A 64 2.64 -7.43 -3.00
CA GLU A 64 3.60 -8.08 -3.90
C GLU A 64 3.05 -9.31 -4.63
N TYR A 65 1.72 -9.44 -4.70
CA TYR A 65 1.07 -10.47 -5.51
C TYR A 65 1.14 -10.14 -7.00
N ASP A 66 1.13 -11.15 -7.84
CA ASP A 66 0.95 -10.97 -9.28
C ASP A 66 -0.47 -10.53 -9.62
N TYR A 67 -0.62 -9.67 -10.64
CA TYR A 67 -1.93 -9.20 -11.05
C TYR A 67 -2.74 -10.31 -11.74
N THR A 68 -4.01 -10.36 -11.39
CA THR A 68 -5.01 -11.23 -12.04
C THR A 68 -5.99 -10.35 -12.82
N GLU A 69 -6.31 -10.77 -14.03
CA GLU A 69 -7.37 -10.17 -14.85
C GLU A 69 -8.59 -11.08 -14.83
N SER A 70 -9.75 -10.55 -14.41
CA SER A 70 -11.01 -11.30 -14.42
C SER A 70 -12.23 -10.38 -14.36
N LYS A 71 -13.43 -10.96 -14.50
CA LYS A 71 -14.67 -10.28 -14.12
C LYS A 71 -14.74 -10.10 -12.60
N LEU A 72 -15.47 -9.08 -12.14
CA LEU A 72 -15.70 -8.85 -10.72
C LEU A 72 -16.34 -10.07 -10.05
N SER A 73 -17.33 -10.66 -10.70
CA SER A 73 -18.04 -11.86 -10.23
C SER A 73 -17.15 -13.10 -10.09
N GLU A 74 -15.99 -13.14 -10.73
CA GLU A 74 -15.05 -14.27 -10.72
C GLU A 74 -14.00 -14.16 -9.60
N ILE A 75 -13.82 -13.00 -8.99
CA ILE A 75 -12.76 -12.75 -7.98
C ILE A 75 -12.77 -13.80 -6.87
N ARG A 76 -13.92 -14.11 -6.29
CA ARG A 76 -14.06 -15.13 -5.22
C ARG A 76 -13.52 -16.48 -5.65
N GLY A 77 -13.82 -16.92 -6.85
CA GLY A 77 -13.40 -18.22 -7.36
C GLY A 77 -11.91 -18.28 -7.70
N LEU A 78 -11.32 -17.16 -8.04
CA LEU A 78 -9.92 -17.06 -8.47
C LEU A 78 -8.95 -16.69 -7.34
N LEU A 79 -9.44 -16.10 -6.24
CA LEU A 79 -8.59 -15.49 -5.21
C LEU A 79 -7.53 -16.46 -4.66
N GLN A 80 -7.91 -17.69 -4.38
CA GLN A 80 -6.97 -18.68 -3.84
C GLN A 80 -5.82 -18.99 -4.80
N GLY A 81 -6.09 -19.01 -6.11
CA GLY A 81 -5.07 -19.21 -7.15
C GLY A 81 -4.23 -17.97 -7.43
N ALA A 82 -4.70 -16.80 -7.03
CA ALA A 82 -4.00 -15.52 -7.18
C ALA A 82 -3.01 -15.22 -6.03
N ILE A 83 -3.00 -16.05 -4.99
CA ILE A 83 -2.03 -15.91 -3.89
C ILE A 83 -0.69 -16.45 -4.36
N THR A 84 0.18 -15.56 -4.82
CA THR A 84 1.54 -15.89 -5.26
C THR A 84 2.54 -15.80 -4.11
N PRO A 85 3.68 -16.52 -4.16
CA PRO A 85 4.66 -16.51 -3.08
C PRO A 85 5.25 -15.12 -2.83
N ASN A 86 5.15 -14.64 -1.61
CA ASN A 86 5.78 -13.41 -1.11
C ASN A 86 5.96 -13.49 0.42
N ALA A 87 6.38 -12.41 1.07
CA ALA A 87 6.67 -12.40 2.50
C ALA A 87 5.42 -12.58 3.38
N SER A 88 4.24 -12.13 2.93
CA SER A 88 2.94 -12.36 3.56
C SER A 88 2.06 -13.18 2.61
N GLN A 89 1.14 -13.95 3.10
CA GLN A 89 0.15 -14.70 2.31
C GLN A 89 -1.14 -14.82 3.11
N THR A 90 -1.60 -13.69 3.65
CA THR A 90 -2.73 -13.58 4.56
C THR A 90 -3.83 -12.66 4.02
N PRO A 91 -4.47 -12.99 2.88
CA PRO A 91 -5.60 -12.22 2.38
C PRO A 91 -6.69 -12.10 3.43
N PHE A 92 -7.20 -10.89 3.63
CA PHE A 92 -8.18 -10.63 4.69
C PHE A 92 -9.60 -11.09 4.35
N SER A 93 -9.90 -11.38 3.09
CA SER A 93 -11.26 -11.73 2.63
C SER A 93 -11.21 -12.54 1.33
N PRO A 94 -12.19 -13.42 1.08
CA PRO A 94 -12.28 -14.14 -0.19
C PRO A 94 -12.67 -13.28 -1.40
N THR A 95 -12.99 -12.00 -1.21
CA THR A 95 -13.32 -11.02 -2.26
C THR A 95 -12.60 -9.69 -2.05
N GLY A 96 -11.61 -9.69 -1.15
CA GLY A 96 -10.79 -8.53 -0.86
C GLY A 96 -9.75 -8.28 -1.97
N VAL A 97 -9.61 -7.01 -2.37
CA VAL A 97 -8.62 -6.57 -3.35
C VAL A 97 -7.88 -5.34 -2.87
N GLN A 98 -6.68 -5.13 -3.40
CA GLN A 98 -5.89 -3.94 -3.12
C GLN A 98 -6.41 -2.71 -3.89
N THR A 99 -6.10 -1.52 -3.39
CA THR A 99 -6.06 -0.29 -4.16
C THR A 99 -4.60 -0.03 -4.60
N SER A 100 -4.34 0.55 -5.72
CA SER A 100 -5.23 1.13 -6.72
C SER A 100 -5.87 0.02 -7.58
N LEU A 101 -7.18 0.01 -7.66
CA LEU A 101 -7.91 -0.98 -8.44
C LEU A 101 -8.25 -0.41 -9.83
N GLN A 102 -7.83 -1.13 -10.86
CA GLN A 102 -8.13 -0.80 -12.25
C GLN A 102 -9.25 -1.68 -12.79
N MET A 103 -10.18 -1.08 -13.51
CA MET A 103 -11.26 -1.80 -14.17
C MET A 103 -11.49 -1.29 -15.59
N LYS A 104 -12.05 -2.16 -16.44
CA LYS A 104 -12.51 -1.81 -17.77
C LYS A 104 -13.97 -2.21 -17.92
N THR A 105 -14.82 -1.26 -18.33
CA THR A 105 -16.24 -1.48 -18.60
C THR A 105 -16.45 -2.13 -19.95
N ALA A 106 -17.64 -2.71 -20.18
CA ALA A 106 -17.96 -3.34 -21.46
C ALA A 106 -18.04 -2.34 -22.63
N ASP A 107 -18.37 -1.09 -22.35
CA ASP A 107 -18.43 0.01 -23.31
C ASP A 107 -17.12 0.76 -23.49
N GLY A 108 -16.03 0.27 -22.85
CA GLY A 108 -14.66 0.71 -23.14
C GLY A 108 -14.12 1.79 -22.22
N LEU A 109 -14.83 2.16 -21.15
CA LEU A 109 -14.28 3.08 -20.14
C LEU A 109 -13.32 2.34 -19.21
N TYR A 110 -12.31 3.06 -18.73
CA TYR A 110 -11.39 2.64 -17.69
C TYR A 110 -11.73 3.38 -16.40
N ILE A 111 -11.76 2.65 -15.30
CA ILE A 111 -12.08 3.17 -13.97
C ILE A 111 -10.93 2.84 -13.04
N ASN A 112 -10.50 3.81 -12.25
CA ASN A 112 -9.55 3.61 -11.16
C ASN A 112 -10.19 4.00 -9.83
N LEU A 113 -10.12 3.10 -8.85
CA LEU A 113 -10.48 3.39 -7.46
C LEU A 113 -9.20 3.42 -6.61
N HIS A 114 -9.00 4.53 -5.93
CA HIS A 114 -7.83 4.72 -5.06
C HIS A 114 -8.12 5.75 -3.96
N GLU A 115 -7.07 6.22 -3.32
CA GLU A 115 -7.11 7.26 -2.29
C GLU A 115 -6.01 8.30 -2.49
N ALA A 116 -6.18 9.46 -1.86
CA ALA A 116 -5.18 10.52 -1.86
C ALA A 116 -5.11 11.21 -0.49
N ALA A 117 -3.97 11.85 -0.20
CA ALA A 117 -3.72 12.51 1.08
C ALA A 117 -3.92 11.57 2.28
N LEU A 118 -3.32 10.38 2.20
CA LEU A 118 -3.30 9.41 3.30
C LEU A 118 -2.35 9.92 4.39
N VAL A 119 -2.91 10.65 5.35
CA VAL A 119 -2.20 11.26 6.48
C VAL A 119 -2.98 10.99 7.75
N ASP A 120 -2.33 10.44 8.77
CA ASP A 120 -2.90 10.13 10.08
C ASP A 120 -4.19 9.27 10.02
N TYR A 121 -4.24 8.34 9.08
CA TYR A 121 -5.38 7.47 8.84
C TYR A 121 -4.93 6.14 8.23
N SER A 122 -5.72 5.08 8.39
CA SER A 122 -5.42 3.77 7.79
C SER A 122 -5.63 3.77 6.29
N CYS A 123 -4.80 3.02 5.57
CA CYS A 123 -4.96 2.85 4.13
C CYS A 123 -6.20 2.04 3.78
N MET A 124 -6.76 2.33 2.61
CA MET A 124 -7.96 1.69 2.11
C MET A 124 -7.64 0.48 1.24
N HIS A 125 -8.26 -0.63 1.56
CA HIS A 125 -8.48 -1.77 0.70
C HIS A 125 -9.95 -1.81 0.31
N LEU A 126 -10.31 -2.70 -0.58
CA LEU A 126 -11.69 -2.87 -1.04
C LEU A 126 -12.14 -4.31 -0.83
N ASN A 127 -13.34 -4.47 -0.29
CA ASN A 127 -14.01 -5.77 -0.20
C ASN A 127 -15.24 -5.78 -1.11
N LEU A 128 -15.35 -6.77 -1.98
CA LEU A 128 -16.42 -6.84 -2.96
C LEU A 128 -17.60 -7.67 -2.42
N ASP A 129 -18.78 -7.06 -2.38
CA ASP A 129 -20.04 -7.79 -2.46
C ASP A 129 -20.22 -8.25 -3.92
N ASP A 130 -19.85 -9.49 -4.19
CA ASP A 130 -19.84 -10.05 -5.54
C ASP A 130 -21.23 -10.38 -6.09
N GLN A 131 -22.27 -10.33 -5.26
CA GLN A 131 -23.67 -10.50 -5.68
C GLN A 131 -24.26 -9.20 -6.19
N ASN A 132 -23.95 -8.08 -5.53
CA ASN A 132 -24.46 -6.76 -5.85
C ASN A 132 -23.47 -5.89 -6.61
N LEU A 133 -22.22 -6.36 -6.82
CA LEU A 133 -21.12 -5.65 -7.46
C LEU A 133 -20.82 -4.30 -6.76
N ILE A 134 -20.75 -4.33 -5.44
CA ILE A 134 -20.47 -3.17 -4.61
C ILE A 134 -19.15 -3.39 -3.88
N PHE A 135 -18.16 -2.53 -4.12
CA PHE A 135 -16.99 -2.46 -3.28
C PHE A 135 -17.28 -1.63 -2.02
N GLU A 136 -16.83 -2.12 -0.88
CA GLU A 136 -16.81 -1.40 0.39
C GLU A 136 -15.36 -1.17 0.83
N SER A 137 -15.07 0.01 1.36
CA SER A 137 -13.77 0.30 1.94
C SER A 137 -13.50 -0.59 3.15
N TRP A 138 -12.35 -1.26 3.14
CA TRP A 138 -11.83 -1.99 4.28
C TRP A 138 -10.48 -1.40 4.65
N LEU A 139 -10.37 -0.87 5.86
CA LEU A 139 -9.19 -0.17 6.32
C LEU A 139 -8.24 -1.14 7.03
N THR A 140 -6.94 -0.93 6.85
CA THR A 140 -5.92 -1.69 7.57
C THR A 140 -6.08 -1.49 9.08
N PRO A 141 -6.23 -2.55 9.88
CA PRO A 141 -6.31 -2.45 11.33
C PRO A 141 -4.93 -2.28 11.97
N ASP A 142 -4.90 -1.65 13.14
CA ASP A 142 -3.76 -1.79 14.05
C ASP A 142 -3.85 -3.12 14.84
N ALA A 143 -2.91 -3.35 15.73
CA ALA A 143 -2.87 -4.57 16.57
C ALA A 143 -4.09 -4.75 17.49
N LYS A 144 -4.92 -3.71 17.69
CA LYS A 144 -6.17 -3.74 18.47
C LYS A 144 -7.42 -3.83 17.60
N GLY A 145 -7.24 -3.79 16.28
CA GLY A 145 -8.32 -3.73 15.30
C GLY A 145 -8.85 -2.33 15.05
N ASP A 146 -8.19 -1.28 15.56
CA ASP A 146 -8.56 0.10 15.34
C ASP A 146 -8.04 0.62 13.99
N LYS A 147 -8.78 1.55 13.37
CA LYS A 147 -8.49 2.04 12.00
C LYS A 147 -7.98 3.47 11.97
N GLY A 148 -8.04 4.18 13.09
CA GLY A 148 -7.54 5.55 13.19
C GLY A 148 -7.89 6.18 14.53
N TYR A 149 -6.99 7.03 15.01
CA TYR A 149 -7.13 7.79 16.26
C TYR A 149 -7.21 9.26 15.89
N MET A 150 -8.40 9.84 16.03
CA MET A 150 -8.71 11.14 15.47
C MET A 150 -8.99 12.16 16.55
N GLN A 151 -8.63 13.41 16.26
CA GLN A 151 -8.98 14.57 17.09
C GLN A 151 -9.55 15.68 16.20
N THR A 152 -10.73 16.20 16.56
CA THR A 152 -11.33 17.31 15.82
C THR A 152 -10.59 18.64 16.04
N PRO A 153 -10.44 19.49 15.00
CA PRO A 153 -10.89 19.28 13.62
C PRO A 153 -9.97 18.33 12.87
N CYS A 154 -10.53 17.38 12.14
CA CYS A 154 -9.76 16.41 11.37
C CYS A 154 -10.50 15.98 10.11
N ARG A 155 -9.84 15.21 9.27
CA ARG A 155 -10.40 14.75 7.99
C ARG A 155 -9.84 13.38 7.62
N SER A 156 -10.62 12.59 6.89
CA SER A 156 -10.15 11.37 6.26
C SER A 156 -9.30 11.67 5.02
N PRO A 157 -8.54 10.70 4.50
CA PRO A 157 -8.05 10.74 3.13
C PRO A 157 -9.19 10.93 2.12
N TRP A 158 -8.84 11.36 0.91
CA TRP A 158 -9.76 11.37 -0.20
C TRP A 158 -9.94 9.97 -0.76
N ARG A 159 -11.18 9.59 -1.02
CA ARG A 159 -11.53 8.43 -1.84
C ARG A 159 -11.65 8.91 -3.26
N THR A 160 -10.89 8.30 -4.18
CA THR A 160 -10.75 8.82 -5.55
C THR A 160 -11.34 7.87 -6.57
N VAL A 161 -11.97 8.45 -7.58
CA VAL A 161 -12.47 7.74 -8.75
C VAL A 161 -11.99 8.49 -9.99
N ILE A 162 -11.18 7.84 -10.82
CA ILE A 162 -10.77 8.35 -12.14
C ILE A 162 -11.53 7.56 -13.20
N VAL A 163 -12.01 8.23 -14.24
CA VAL A 163 -12.71 7.61 -15.37
C VAL A 163 -12.20 8.22 -16.66
N SER A 164 -11.82 7.39 -17.62
CA SER A 164 -11.43 7.81 -18.98
C SER A 164 -11.78 6.75 -20.02
N ASP A 165 -11.88 7.12 -21.26
CA ASP A 165 -11.94 6.21 -22.41
C ASP A 165 -10.55 5.76 -22.91
N ASP A 166 -9.49 6.26 -22.29
CA ASP A 166 -8.10 5.87 -22.55
C ASP A 166 -7.39 5.45 -21.25
N ALA A 167 -6.88 4.21 -21.21
CA ALA A 167 -6.15 3.70 -20.05
C ALA A 167 -4.92 4.53 -19.68
N ARG A 168 -4.30 5.20 -20.66
CA ARG A 168 -3.11 6.06 -20.45
C ARG A 168 -3.42 7.30 -19.63
N ASP A 169 -4.65 7.79 -19.69
CA ASP A 169 -5.09 8.96 -18.93
C ASP A 169 -5.11 8.70 -17.43
N ILE A 170 -5.38 7.46 -17.01
CA ILE A 170 -5.31 7.09 -15.59
C ILE A 170 -3.88 7.25 -15.07
N LEU A 171 -2.89 6.82 -15.85
CA LEU A 171 -1.47 6.99 -15.50
C LEU A 171 -1.05 8.46 -15.54
N ALA A 172 -1.58 9.24 -16.50
CA ALA A 172 -1.26 10.65 -16.67
C ALA A 172 -2.04 11.58 -15.73
N SER A 173 -3.09 11.09 -15.07
CA SER A 173 -3.95 11.88 -14.19
C SER A 173 -3.15 12.51 -13.05
N LYS A 174 -3.48 13.76 -12.78
CA LYS A 174 -2.96 14.52 -11.64
C LYS A 174 -3.96 14.61 -10.49
N LEU A 175 -5.04 13.85 -10.53
CA LEU A 175 -6.10 13.89 -9.53
C LEU A 175 -5.55 13.69 -8.12
N THR A 176 -4.74 12.64 -7.92
CA THR A 176 -4.13 12.33 -6.63
C THR A 176 -3.25 13.48 -6.13
N LEU A 177 -2.45 14.10 -7.00
CA LEU A 177 -1.62 15.26 -6.64
C LEU A 177 -2.47 16.49 -6.30
N ASN A 178 -3.53 16.75 -7.06
CA ASN A 178 -4.42 17.90 -6.87
C ASN A 178 -5.25 17.81 -5.57
N LEU A 179 -5.42 16.61 -5.04
CA LEU A 179 -6.14 16.35 -3.78
C LEU A 179 -5.24 16.38 -2.55
N ASN A 180 -3.92 16.36 -2.73
CA ASN A 180 -2.96 16.55 -1.65
C ASN A 180 -2.77 18.03 -1.32
N GLU A 181 -2.24 18.31 -0.14
CA GLU A 181 -1.83 19.65 0.23
C GLU A 181 -0.62 20.08 -0.64
N PRO A 182 -0.43 21.39 -0.87
CA PRO A 182 0.76 21.88 -1.52
C PRO A 182 2.04 21.43 -0.81
N CYS A 183 3.15 21.36 -1.54
CA CYS A 183 4.45 21.05 -0.95
C CYS A 183 4.77 22.01 0.19
N ALA A 184 5.15 21.48 1.34
CA ALA A 184 5.52 22.28 2.52
C ALA A 184 6.92 22.90 2.42
N TYR A 185 7.75 22.43 1.50
CA TYR A 185 9.11 22.96 1.29
C TYR A 185 9.12 24.04 0.20
N GLU A 186 9.73 25.18 0.50
CA GLU A 186 9.90 26.27 -0.45
C GLU A 186 10.93 25.93 -1.53
N ASP A 187 12.01 25.26 -1.15
CA ASP A 187 13.06 24.79 -2.05
C ASP A 187 13.10 23.26 -2.10
N VAL A 188 12.87 22.73 -3.29
CA VAL A 188 12.94 21.28 -3.60
C VAL A 188 14.04 20.96 -4.63
N SER A 189 14.95 21.89 -4.88
CA SER A 189 16.03 21.72 -5.86
C SER A 189 17.01 20.59 -5.54
N TRP A 190 17.06 20.16 -4.28
CA TRP A 190 17.84 19.02 -3.81
C TRP A 190 17.23 17.66 -4.18
N ILE A 191 15.93 17.60 -4.51
CA ILE A 191 15.27 16.38 -4.96
C ILE A 191 15.60 16.18 -6.44
N LYS A 192 16.37 15.14 -6.74
CA LYS A 192 16.75 14.79 -8.10
C LYS A 192 16.46 13.32 -8.37
N PRO A 193 15.90 12.96 -9.53
CA PRO A 193 15.84 11.58 -9.96
C PRO A 193 17.26 11.01 -10.04
N VAL A 194 17.46 9.82 -9.50
CA VAL A 194 18.76 9.15 -9.51
C VAL A 194 18.62 7.72 -10.05
N LYS A 195 19.72 7.20 -10.62
CA LYS A 195 19.86 5.79 -10.92
C LYS A 195 20.61 5.13 -9.78
N TYR A 196 20.09 4.06 -9.26
CA TYR A 196 20.80 3.28 -8.25
C TYR A 196 20.84 1.81 -8.60
N ILE A 197 21.76 1.07 -7.98
CA ILE A 197 21.89 -0.38 -8.07
C ILE A 197 21.67 -1.01 -6.69
N GLY A 198 20.85 -2.06 -6.64
CA GLY A 198 20.50 -2.76 -5.39
C GLY A 198 21.40 -3.98 -5.13
N VAL A 199 21.89 -4.10 -3.91
CA VAL A 199 22.74 -5.23 -3.47
C VAL A 199 21.87 -6.39 -2.96
N TRP A 200 20.78 -6.72 -3.58
CA TRP A 200 19.94 -7.89 -3.23
C TRP A 200 19.56 -8.75 -4.45
N TRP A 201 19.87 -8.30 -5.64
CA TRP A 201 19.54 -9.03 -6.87
C TRP A 201 20.15 -10.43 -6.91
N GLU A 202 21.30 -10.64 -6.28
CA GLU A 202 21.93 -11.95 -6.19
C GLU A 202 21.06 -12.99 -5.47
N MET A 203 20.18 -12.58 -4.55
CA MET A 203 19.23 -13.49 -3.88
C MET A 203 18.12 -13.93 -4.82
N ILE A 204 17.56 -12.98 -5.58
CA ILE A 204 16.54 -13.28 -6.57
C ILE A 204 17.06 -14.28 -7.61
N THR A 205 18.32 -14.18 -7.96
CA THR A 205 18.99 -15.10 -8.91
C THR A 205 19.51 -16.37 -8.26
N GLY A 206 19.34 -16.57 -6.97
CA GLY A 206 19.82 -17.74 -6.20
C GLY A 206 21.33 -17.82 -6.00
N LYS A 207 22.08 -16.74 -6.31
CA LYS A 207 23.55 -16.71 -6.16
C LYS A 207 23.99 -16.38 -4.74
N SER A 208 23.12 -15.81 -3.94
CA SER A 208 23.38 -15.43 -2.57
C SER A 208 22.18 -15.73 -1.69
N SER A 209 22.36 -15.65 -0.38
CA SER A 209 21.28 -15.78 0.62
C SER A 209 21.21 -14.55 1.50
N TRP A 210 20.00 -14.30 2.05
CA TRP A 210 19.77 -13.28 3.07
C TRP A 210 20.51 -13.63 4.36
N SER A 211 20.43 -14.91 4.75
CA SER A 211 20.98 -15.36 6.01
C SER A 211 22.50 -15.29 6.04
N TYR A 212 23.05 -14.76 7.12
CA TYR A 212 24.47 -14.83 7.44
C TYR A 212 24.91 -16.26 7.69
N THR A 213 24.06 -17.06 8.34
CA THR A 213 24.34 -18.44 8.75
C THR A 213 23.21 -19.37 8.34
N ASP A 214 23.49 -20.64 8.18
CA ASP A 214 22.51 -21.71 8.00
C ASP A 214 22.16 -22.40 9.34
N ASP A 215 22.81 -22.02 10.46
CA ASP A 215 22.63 -22.65 11.77
C ASP A 215 21.35 -22.19 12.49
N VAL A 216 20.78 -21.04 12.13
CA VAL A 216 19.53 -20.52 12.69
C VAL A 216 18.60 -20.08 11.56
N TYR A 217 17.33 -20.39 11.69
CA TYR A 217 16.31 -20.06 10.69
C TYR A 217 15.86 -18.60 10.79
N SER A 218 15.73 -18.11 12.01
CA SER A 218 15.28 -16.74 12.29
C SER A 218 16.12 -16.15 13.42
N VAL A 219 16.47 -14.89 13.27
CA VAL A 219 17.27 -14.15 14.24
C VAL A 219 16.36 -13.39 15.18
N LYS A 220 16.59 -13.58 16.48
CA LYS A 220 15.99 -12.75 17.52
C LYS A 220 17.06 -11.95 18.21
N LEU A 221 17.01 -10.62 18.04
CA LEU A 221 17.98 -9.73 18.67
C LEU A 221 18.01 -9.93 20.19
N GLY A 222 19.20 -9.93 20.76
CA GLY A 222 19.41 -10.18 22.18
C GLY A 222 19.19 -11.64 22.65
N GLN A 223 18.72 -12.55 21.78
CA GLN A 223 18.52 -13.96 22.08
C GLN A 223 19.42 -14.89 21.26
N THR A 224 19.65 -14.55 19.98
CA THR A 224 20.53 -15.34 19.11
C THR A 224 22.00 -15.06 19.44
N ASP A 225 22.73 -16.08 19.86
CA ASP A 225 24.16 -15.98 20.13
C ASP A 225 24.95 -16.26 18.85
N TYR A 226 25.35 -15.20 18.16
CA TYR A 226 26.14 -15.28 16.93
C TYR A 226 27.51 -15.88 17.11
N SER A 227 28.05 -15.89 18.34
CA SER A 227 29.35 -16.53 18.61
C SER A 227 29.34 -18.03 18.41
N GLN A 228 28.14 -18.64 18.42
CA GLN A 228 27.90 -20.07 18.21
C GLN A 228 27.57 -20.43 16.77
N THR A 229 27.37 -19.42 15.89
CA THR A 229 26.99 -19.65 14.49
C THR A 229 28.21 -19.56 13.57
N LYS A 230 28.10 -20.22 12.40
CA LYS A 230 29.14 -20.19 11.37
C LYS A 230 28.61 -19.42 10.15
N PRO A 231 29.42 -18.54 9.55
CA PRO A 231 29.03 -17.88 8.29
C PRO A 231 28.74 -18.92 7.21
N SER A 232 27.61 -18.79 6.53
CA SER A 232 27.26 -19.66 5.39
C SER A 232 28.19 -19.45 4.16
N GLY A 233 28.88 -18.31 4.11
CA GLY A 233 29.67 -17.89 2.96
C GLY A 233 28.85 -17.42 1.76
N ARG A 234 27.52 -17.45 1.87
CA ARG A 234 26.59 -17.07 0.79
C ARG A 234 25.93 -15.70 0.99
N HIS A 235 26.07 -15.10 2.17
CA HIS A 235 25.53 -13.78 2.48
C HIS A 235 26.22 -12.71 1.62
N ALA A 236 25.41 -11.93 0.88
CA ALA A 236 25.95 -10.99 -0.09
C ALA A 236 26.27 -9.60 0.44
N ALA A 237 25.70 -9.19 1.56
CA ALA A 237 25.96 -7.85 2.13
C ALA A 237 27.26 -7.84 2.96
N ASN A 238 28.37 -8.14 2.32
CA ASN A 238 29.70 -8.07 2.91
C ASN A 238 30.55 -6.98 2.21
N ASN A 239 31.62 -6.56 2.90
CA ASN A 239 32.47 -5.45 2.45
C ASN A 239 33.00 -5.62 1.03
N ASP A 240 33.44 -6.82 0.65
CA ASP A 240 34.04 -7.04 -0.65
C ASP A 240 33.01 -6.95 -1.78
N LYS A 241 31.84 -7.52 -1.57
CA LYS A 241 30.74 -7.41 -2.56
C LYS A 241 30.21 -6.00 -2.65
N VAL A 242 29.95 -5.33 -1.54
CA VAL A 242 29.45 -3.94 -1.55
C VAL A 242 30.43 -3.00 -2.25
N LYS A 243 31.74 -3.15 -2.02
CA LYS A 243 32.76 -2.38 -2.75
C LYS A 243 32.72 -2.64 -4.26
N ARG A 244 32.55 -3.89 -4.68
CA ARG A 244 32.39 -4.21 -6.11
C ARG A 244 31.15 -3.56 -6.74
N TYR A 245 30.02 -3.47 -5.99
CA TYR A 245 28.83 -2.76 -6.44
C TYR A 245 29.09 -1.26 -6.53
N ILE A 246 29.85 -0.66 -5.60
CA ILE A 246 30.27 0.74 -5.65
C ILE A 246 31.13 1.01 -6.88
N ASP A 247 32.14 0.18 -7.13
CA ASP A 247 33.02 0.30 -8.30
C ASP A 247 32.21 0.21 -9.59
N PHE A 248 31.33 -0.81 -9.69
CA PHE A 248 30.45 -0.97 -10.83
C PHE A 248 29.51 0.26 -11.03
N ALA A 249 28.91 0.74 -9.97
CA ALA A 249 28.04 1.92 -10.03
C ALA A 249 28.80 3.14 -10.55
N SER A 250 30.01 3.37 -10.06
CA SER A 250 30.90 4.46 -10.50
C SER A 250 31.28 4.35 -11.98
N GLU A 251 31.67 3.14 -12.42
CA GLU A 251 32.09 2.91 -13.81
C GLU A 251 30.94 3.04 -14.82
N HIS A 252 29.70 2.73 -14.39
CA HIS A 252 28.53 2.67 -15.28
C HIS A 252 27.54 3.82 -15.12
N GLY A 253 27.93 4.87 -14.37
CA GLY A 253 27.12 6.10 -14.25
C GLY A 253 25.85 5.92 -13.42
N PHE A 254 25.87 5.09 -12.41
CA PHE A 254 24.88 5.07 -11.34
C PHE A 254 25.26 6.10 -10.28
N ASP A 255 24.24 6.77 -9.75
CA ASP A 255 24.43 7.84 -8.76
C ASP A 255 24.58 7.28 -7.35
N GLN A 256 23.95 6.13 -7.08
CA GLN A 256 23.84 5.55 -5.74
C GLN A 256 23.86 4.03 -5.76
N ILE A 257 24.13 3.43 -4.59
CA ILE A 257 23.84 2.03 -4.31
C ILE A 257 22.89 1.91 -3.14
N LEU A 258 22.04 0.89 -3.17
CA LEU A 258 21.13 0.55 -2.09
C LEU A 258 21.52 -0.80 -1.51
N VAL A 259 21.75 -0.83 -0.20
CA VAL A 259 21.95 -2.06 0.57
C VAL A 259 20.84 -2.11 1.61
N GLU A 260 19.83 -2.90 1.36
CA GLU A 260 18.66 -3.01 2.26
C GLU A 260 18.30 -4.47 2.52
N GLY A 261 17.51 -4.71 3.57
CA GLY A 261 16.99 -6.02 3.92
C GLY A 261 18.04 -7.01 4.45
N TRP A 262 19.28 -6.56 4.66
CA TRP A 262 20.38 -7.39 5.14
C TRP A 262 20.66 -7.25 6.63
N ASN A 263 19.99 -6.31 7.30
CA ASN A 263 20.15 -6.06 8.72
C ASN A 263 19.38 -7.11 9.53
N GLU A 264 19.99 -7.53 10.62
CA GLU A 264 19.41 -8.49 11.54
C GLU A 264 18.26 -7.90 12.34
N GLY A 265 17.32 -8.77 12.77
CA GLY A 265 16.14 -8.37 13.51
C GLY A 265 15.01 -7.77 12.66
N TRP A 266 15.15 -7.81 11.34
CA TRP A 266 14.13 -7.35 10.42
C TRP A 266 12.78 -8.06 10.62
N GLU A 267 12.82 -9.35 10.91
CA GLU A 267 11.67 -10.22 11.15
C GLU A 267 11.05 -10.07 12.56
N ASP A 268 11.75 -9.42 13.50
CA ASP A 268 11.29 -9.22 14.89
C ASP A 268 11.43 -7.76 15.31
N TRP A 269 10.97 -6.89 14.47
CA TRP A 269 11.11 -5.44 14.58
C TRP A 269 10.53 -4.87 15.88
N PHE A 270 9.38 -5.38 16.34
CA PHE A 270 8.68 -4.91 17.53
C PHE A 270 9.18 -5.55 18.85
N GLY A 271 9.90 -6.65 18.77
CA GLY A 271 10.47 -7.32 19.93
C GLY A 271 11.76 -6.68 20.46
N ASN A 272 12.30 -5.68 19.77
CA ASN A 272 13.64 -5.11 20.00
C ASN A 272 13.57 -3.59 20.15
N SER A 273 12.78 -3.11 21.09
CA SER A 273 12.70 -1.69 21.48
C SER A 273 13.80 -1.32 22.48
#